data_959e5c9348d1d4c88ec580a40ba0aed0
#
_entry.id   959e5c9348d1d4c88ec580a40ba0aed0
#
_cell.length_a   1.000
_cell.length_b   1.000
_cell.length_c   1.000
_cell.angle_alpha   90.00
_cell.angle_beta   90.00
_cell.angle_gamma   90.00
#
_symmetry.space_group_name_H-M   'P 1'
#
loop_
_entity.id
_entity.type
_entity.pdbx_description
1 polymer ?
#
loop_
_entity_poly.entity_id
_entity_poly.type
_entity_poly.pdbx_seq_one_letter_code
_entity_poly.pdbx_strand_id
1 'polypeptide(L)'
;IDFGTAQQEFHIGKGSIAVPGNIKGLFQIHKELGILPISRVLEPAIQIAKNGIPLDKLQSYAIKLLEPILTLDPINRKLFQKPDGTLIKEGDIQKNPDFADFLEILIKEGPDYFYNGKGAELILSQSESGGFLNAQALAKYDVKKRRPVQTQYLGKTIYSNPAPSTGGTLISFFLALIHQSNLNMSIENIALAMNLTSQVRHQFEQRSLENILSQKSIKTFVSKFKNHDWGFTKPEVYGRGETTHVSILDKAGNAASLTTTNGEGSGHVIRGMGVMLNNMLGEEDLNPKGFHLWNKQSRIPSMIAPTIVAGESGPELILGSGGSNRIRSAISQVILNYYQQRMDLESSISQPRIHLEGSSLHCEPGIELRAKESIPSEIEI
;
A
#
# COMPACT_ATOMS: atom_id res chain seq x y z
N ILE A 1 -17.97 -4.70 -3.52
CA ILE A 1 -17.45 -5.83 -2.74
C ILE A 1 -17.96 -5.70 -1.32
N ASP A 2 -18.50 -6.79 -0.79
CA ASP A 2 -18.98 -6.88 0.58
C ASP A 2 -17.90 -7.55 1.45
N PHE A 3 -17.36 -6.78 2.40
CA PHE A 3 -16.36 -7.27 3.36
C PHE A 3 -17.00 -7.79 4.66
N GLY A 4 -18.32 -7.97 4.69
CA GLY A 4 -19.09 -8.43 5.86
C GLY A 4 -19.46 -7.30 6.83
N THR A 5 -18.52 -6.45 7.20
CA THR A 5 -18.75 -5.29 8.10
C THR A 5 -18.81 -3.96 7.37
N ALA A 6 -18.44 -3.93 6.09
CA ALA A 6 -18.46 -2.75 5.25
C ALA A 6 -18.60 -3.15 3.78
N GLN A 7 -19.30 -2.33 3.00
CA GLN A 7 -19.35 -2.46 1.55
C GLN A 7 -18.46 -1.38 0.94
N GLN A 8 -17.69 -1.74 -0.09
CA GLN A 8 -16.86 -0.80 -0.82
C GLN A 8 -17.13 -0.90 -2.31
N GLU A 9 -17.28 0.26 -2.94
CA GLU A 9 -17.41 0.39 -4.38
C GLU A 9 -16.02 0.54 -5.00
N PHE A 10 -15.75 -0.25 -6.04
CA PHE A 10 -14.51 -0.17 -6.83
C PHE A 10 -14.86 0.14 -8.28
N HIS A 11 -14.22 1.16 -8.80
CA HIS A 11 -14.24 1.41 -10.23
C HIS A 11 -13.12 0.60 -10.89
N ILE A 12 -13.52 -0.31 -11.76
CA ILE A 12 -12.62 -1.24 -12.46
C ILE A 12 -12.73 -1.05 -13.99
N GLY A 13 -11.98 -1.82 -14.73
CA GLY A 13 -11.97 -1.75 -16.17
C GLY A 13 -10.88 -0.81 -16.70
N LYS A 14 -10.87 -0.61 -18.00
CA LYS A 14 -9.80 0.11 -18.71
C LYS A 14 -9.65 1.57 -18.29
N GLY A 15 -10.74 2.22 -17.92
CA GLY A 15 -10.75 3.62 -17.43
C GLY A 15 -10.14 3.82 -16.05
N SER A 16 -9.94 2.75 -15.28
CA SER A 16 -9.32 2.81 -13.96
C SER A 16 -7.80 2.67 -13.96
N ILE A 17 -7.19 2.38 -15.10
CA ILE A 17 -5.76 2.04 -15.21
C ILE A 17 -4.91 3.29 -15.25
N ALA A 18 -4.02 3.43 -14.27
CA ALA A 18 -2.89 4.37 -14.31
C ALA A 18 -1.66 3.73 -14.95
N VAL A 19 -0.69 4.55 -15.39
CA VAL A 19 0.56 4.04 -15.96
C VAL A 19 1.28 3.15 -14.95
N PRO A 20 1.50 1.85 -15.25
CA PRO A 20 2.20 0.94 -14.35
C PRO A 20 3.67 1.35 -14.17
N GLY A 21 4.17 1.33 -12.93
CA GLY A 21 5.51 1.79 -12.61
C GLY A 21 6.46 0.72 -12.08
N ASN A 22 5.95 -0.42 -11.63
CA ASN A 22 6.72 -1.43 -10.91
C ASN A 22 7.90 -1.97 -11.73
N ILE A 23 7.67 -2.33 -12.99
CA ILE A 23 8.71 -2.92 -13.84
C ILE A 23 9.89 -1.96 -13.99
N LYS A 24 9.63 -0.71 -14.40
CA LYS A 24 10.69 0.29 -14.58
C LYS A 24 11.40 0.60 -13.26
N GLY A 25 10.64 0.66 -12.15
CA GLY A 25 11.18 0.87 -10.82
C GLY A 25 12.14 -0.23 -10.38
N LEU A 26 11.73 -1.50 -10.50
CA LEU A 26 12.53 -2.66 -10.12
C LEU A 26 13.81 -2.79 -10.99
N PHE A 27 13.70 -2.60 -12.29
CA PHE A 27 14.87 -2.58 -13.17
C PHE A 27 15.82 -1.42 -12.87
N GLN A 28 15.30 -0.24 -12.49
CA GLN A 28 16.15 0.90 -12.09
C GLN A 28 16.90 0.59 -10.80
N ILE A 29 16.24 0.00 -9.80
CA ILE A 29 16.89 -0.42 -8.54
C ILE A 29 17.96 -1.47 -8.84
N HIS A 30 17.64 -2.48 -9.65
CA HIS A 30 18.58 -3.52 -10.04
C HIS A 30 19.80 -2.93 -10.76
N LYS A 31 19.59 -2.01 -11.71
CA LYS A 31 20.68 -1.35 -12.44
C LYS A 31 21.65 -0.59 -11.53
N GLU A 32 21.14 -0.01 -10.44
CA GLU A 32 21.94 0.84 -9.55
C GLU A 32 22.58 0.09 -8.38
N LEU A 33 21.86 -0.89 -7.84
CA LEU A 33 22.24 -1.58 -6.60
C LEU A 33 22.39 -3.10 -6.76
N GLY A 34 21.91 -3.65 -7.88
CA GLY A 34 21.96 -5.07 -8.13
C GLY A 34 23.37 -5.58 -8.43
N ILE A 35 23.75 -6.69 -7.82
CA ILE A 35 25.04 -7.38 -8.06
C ILE A 35 24.82 -8.63 -8.91
N LEU A 36 23.76 -9.39 -8.62
CA LEU A 36 23.42 -10.60 -9.37
C LEU A 36 22.85 -10.25 -10.76
N PRO A 37 23.14 -11.04 -11.80
CA PRO A 37 22.47 -10.89 -13.09
C PRO A 37 20.94 -10.93 -12.94
N ILE A 38 20.21 -10.10 -13.70
CA ILE A 38 18.74 -10.04 -13.63
C ILE A 38 18.09 -11.41 -13.89
N SER A 39 18.69 -12.24 -14.73
CA SER A 39 18.23 -13.61 -14.98
C SER A 39 18.22 -14.47 -13.72
N ARG A 40 19.23 -14.33 -12.86
CA ARG A 40 19.30 -15.06 -11.59
C ARG A 40 18.27 -14.52 -10.58
N VAL A 41 17.97 -13.22 -10.62
CA VAL A 41 16.98 -12.60 -9.75
C VAL A 41 15.57 -13.03 -10.13
N LEU A 42 15.26 -13.13 -11.43
CA LEU A 42 13.93 -13.47 -11.91
C LEU A 42 13.69 -14.99 -12.03
N GLU A 43 14.73 -15.81 -12.03
CA GLU A 43 14.61 -17.28 -12.18
C GLU A 43 13.61 -17.93 -11.20
N PRO A 44 13.63 -17.64 -9.89
CA PRO A 44 12.66 -18.23 -8.96
C PRO A 44 11.21 -17.86 -9.29
N ALA A 45 10.96 -16.61 -9.67
CA ALA A 45 9.62 -16.14 -10.05
C ALA A 45 9.12 -16.83 -11.34
N ILE A 46 10.01 -17.02 -12.31
CA ILE A 46 9.70 -17.76 -13.55
C ILE A 46 9.33 -19.20 -13.23
N GLN A 47 10.10 -19.88 -12.37
CA GLN A 47 9.81 -21.26 -11.97
C GLN A 47 8.47 -21.37 -11.23
N ILE A 48 8.19 -20.45 -10.30
CA ILE A 48 6.92 -20.40 -9.59
C ILE A 48 5.75 -20.18 -10.56
N ALA A 49 5.88 -19.25 -11.49
CA ALA A 49 4.83 -18.98 -12.46
C ALA A 49 4.56 -20.17 -13.40
N LYS A 50 5.60 -20.91 -13.81
CA LYS A 50 5.49 -22.12 -14.66
C LYS A 50 4.92 -23.32 -13.90
N ASN A 51 5.51 -23.63 -12.76
CA ASN A 51 5.18 -24.85 -12.01
C ASN A 51 3.94 -24.66 -11.14
N GLY A 52 3.66 -23.42 -10.73
CA GLY A 52 2.59 -23.05 -9.81
C GLY A 52 2.98 -23.25 -8.35
N ILE A 53 2.15 -22.71 -7.49
CA ILE A 53 2.20 -22.88 -6.04
C ILE A 53 0.82 -23.27 -5.52
N PRO A 54 0.74 -24.09 -4.46
CA PRO A 54 -0.53 -24.31 -3.79
C PRO A 54 -1.00 -23.01 -3.12
N LEU A 55 -2.26 -22.68 -3.32
CA LEU A 55 -2.88 -21.54 -2.65
C LEU A 55 -3.02 -21.79 -1.14
N ASP A 56 -2.71 -20.80 -0.35
CA ASP A 56 -3.00 -20.81 1.07
C ASP A 56 -4.44 -20.33 1.38
N LYS A 57 -4.80 -20.35 2.65
CA LYS A 57 -6.13 -19.94 3.14
C LYS A 57 -6.41 -18.45 2.85
N LEU A 58 -5.41 -17.57 3.03
CA LEU A 58 -5.57 -16.14 2.83
C LEU A 58 -5.74 -15.82 1.34
N GLN A 59 -4.92 -16.42 0.48
CA GLN A 59 -5.00 -16.26 -0.97
C GLN A 59 -6.36 -16.76 -1.49
N SER A 60 -6.83 -17.92 -1.00
CA SER A 60 -8.15 -18.46 -1.35
C SER A 60 -9.29 -17.52 -0.92
N TYR A 61 -9.19 -16.94 0.27
CA TYR A 61 -10.16 -15.96 0.75
C TYR A 61 -10.15 -14.69 -0.13
N ALA A 62 -8.98 -14.16 -0.47
CA ALA A 62 -8.84 -13.00 -1.34
C ALA A 62 -9.41 -13.25 -2.74
N ILE A 63 -9.13 -14.41 -3.35
CA ILE A 63 -9.70 -14.80 -4.65
C ILE A 63 -11.23 -14.85 -4.59
N LYS A 64 -11.80 -15.43 -3.53
CA LYS A 64 -13.25 -15.46 -3.36
C LYS A 64 -13.85 -14.06 -3.19
N LEU A 65 -13.21 -13.21 -2.40
CA LEU A 65 -13.66 -11.86 -2.15
C LEU A 65 -13.65 -11.00 -3.42
N LEU A 66 -12.59 -11.14 -4.23
CA LEU A 66 -12.37 -10.38 -5.45
C LEU A 66 -12.92 -11.08 -6.71
N GLU A 67 -13.70 -12.14 -6.57
CA GLU A 67 -14.27 -12.89 -7.70
C GLU A 67 -14.84 -12.00 -8.80
N PRO A 68 -15.64 -10.94 -8.53
CA PRO A 68 -16.22 -10.08 -9.58
C PRO A 68 -15.16 -9.39 -10.45
N ILE A 69 -13.99 -9.09 -9.88
CA ILE A 69 -12.86 -8.47 -10.58
C ILE A 69 -12.04 -9.55 -11.29
N LEU A 70 -11.69 -10.62 -10.57
CA LEU A 70 -10.79 -11.66 -11.05
C LEU A 70 -11.40 -12.55 -12.14
N THR A 71 -12.71 -12.51 -12.32
CA THR A 71 -13.42 -13.29 -13.35
C THR A 71 -14.10 -12.44 -14.42
N LEU A 72 -13.74 -11.15 -14.52
CA LEU A 72 -14.39 -10.17 -15.39
C LEU A 72 -14.33 -10.58 -16.87
N ASP A 73 -13.19 -11.09 -17.33
CA ASP A 73 -13.01 -11.52 -18.71
C ASP A 73 -12.54 -12.99 -18.84
N PRO A 74 -12.61 -13.58 -20.05
CA PRO A 74 -12.24 -14.97 -20.27
C PRO A 74 -10.75 -15.29 -19.99
N ILE A 75 -9.84 -14.32 -20.08
CA ILE A 75 -8.41 -14.53 -19.80
C ILE A 75 -8.21 -14.64 -18.30
N ASN A 76 -8.84 -13.74 -17.56
CA ASN A 76 -8.85 -13.78 -16.10
C ASN A 76 -9.39 -15.12 -15.57
N ARG A 77 -10.52 -15.58 -16.12
CA ARG A 77 -11.13 -16.87 -15.71
C ARG A 77 -10.16 -18.03 -15.81
N LYS A 78 -9.32 -18.07 -16.85
CA LYS A 78 -8.30 -19.12 -16.98
C LYS A 78 -7.27 -19.15 -15.84
N LEU A 79 -7.04 -18.02 -15.19
CA LEU A 79 -6.10 -17.90 -14.08
C LEU A 79 -6.73 -18.21 -12.72
N PHE A 80 -8.04 -17.96 -12.57
CA PHE A 80 -8.72 -17.99 -11.28
C PHE A 80 -9.87 -19.00 -11.19
N GLN A 81 -10.22 -19.66 -12.30
CA GLN A 81 -11.26 -20.70 -12.33
C GLN A 81 -10.75 -22.02 -12.85
N LYS A 82 -11.35 -23.11 -12.39
CA LYS A 82 -11.19 -24.46 -12.91
C LYS A 82 -12.00 -24.64 -14.22
N PRO A 83 -11.78 -25.71 -14.97
CA PRO A 83 -12.54 -25.99 -16.20
C PRO A 83 -14.06 -26.11 -15.97
N ASP A 84 -14.49 -26.47 -14.78
CA ASP A 84 -15.91 -26.54 -14.39
C ASP A 84 -16.53 -25.19 -14.01
N GLY A 85 -15.73 -24.09 -14.08
CA GLY A 85 -16.15 -22.73 -13.74
C GLY A 85 -16.08 -22.37 -12.25
N THR A 86 -15.69 -23.31 -11.40
CA THR A 86 -15.51 -23.01 -9.95
C THR A 86 -14.19 -22.27 -9.72
N LEU A 87 -14.15 -21.39 -8.72
CA LEU A 87 -12.91 -20.70 -8.33
C LEU A 87 -11.86 -21.70 -7.83
N ILE A 88 -10.60 -21.40 -8.11
CA ILE A 88 -9.49 -22.07 -7.43
C ILE A 88 -9.50 -21.67 -5.95
N LYS A 89 -9.12 -22.60 -5.08
CA LYS A 89 -9.20 -22.46 -3.62
C LYS A 89 -7.97 -23.02 -2.93
N GLU A 90 -7.94 -22.95 -1.62
CA GLU A 90 -6.87 -23.51 -0.78
C GLU A 90 -6.47 -24.92 -1.22
N GLY A 91 -5.17 -25.14 -1.40
CA GLY A 91 -4.58 -26.37 -1.89
C GLY A 91 -4.56 -26.53 -3.42
N ASP A 92 -5.36 -25.79 -4.18
CA ASP A 92 -5.27 -25.81 -5.65
C ASP A 92 -3.98 -25.14 -6.13
N ILE A 93 -3.42 -25.64 -7.22
CA ILE A 93 -2.18 -25.10 -7.81
C ILE A 93 -2.51 -23.95 -8.74
N GLN A 94 -2.07 -22.75 -8.40
CA GLN A 94 -2.16 -21.59 -9.28
C GLN A 94 -0.92 -21.48 -10.16
N LYS A 95 -1.12 -21.39 -11.48
CA LYS A 95 -0.07 -21.22 -12.50
C LYS A 95 -0.34 -19.99 -13.36
N ASN A 96 0.72 -19.39 -13.85
CA ASN A 96 0.63 -18.30 -14.82
C ASN A 96 1.78 -18.39 -15.83
N PRO A 97 1.70 -19.30 -16.79
CA PRO A 97 2.76 -19.51 -17.78
C PRO A 97 3.01 -18.27 -18.65
N ASP A 98 1.97 -17.52 -19.05
CA ASP A 98 2.13 -16.27 -19.79
C ASP A 98 2.98 -15.25 -19.03
N PHE A 99 2.83 -15.19 -17.71
CA PHE A 99 3.67 -14.33 -16.86
C PHE A 99 5.12 -14.80 -16.80
N ALA A 100 5.35 -16.12 -16.78
CA ALA A 100 6.70 -16.67 -16.85
C ALA A 100 7.41 -16.30 -18.16
N ASP A 101 6.71 -16.46 -19.29
CA ASP A 101 7.24 -16.10 -20.62
C ASP A 101 7.51 -14.58 -20.70
N PHE A 102 6.64 -13.77 -20.14
CA PHE A 102 6.84 -12.33 -20.05
C PHE A 102 8.09 -11.97 -19.23
N LEU A 103 8.34 -12.63 -18.08
CA LEU A 103 9.57 -12.43 -17.30
C LEU A 103 10.83 -12.82 -18.08
N GLU A 104 10.77 -13.89 -18.87
CA GLU A 104 11.88 -14.29 -19.76
C GLU A 104 12.15 -13.25 -20.86
N ILE A 105 11.11 -12.62 -21.40
CA ILE A 105 11.25 -11.52 -22.35
C ILE A 105 11.89 -10.31 -21.67
N LEU A 106 11.47 -9.97 -20.45
CA LEU A 106 12.07 -8.87 -19.69
C LEU A 106 13.56 -9.09 -19.37
N ILE A 107 14.01 -10.33 -19.19
CA ILE A 107 15.45 -10.64 -19.05
C ILE A 107 16.22 -10.28 -20.32
N LYS A 108 15.64 -10.54 -21.50
CA LYS A 108 16.29 -10.35 -22.81
C LYS A 108 16.23 -8.91 -23.29
N GLU A 109 15.06 -8.29 -23.20
CA GLU A 109 14.75 -6.99 -23.81
C GLU A 109 14.71 -5.84 -22.79
N GLY A 110 14.71 -6.17 -21.50
CA GLY A 110 14.60 -5.17 -20.42
C GLY A 110 13.22 -4.52 -20.32
N PRO A 111 13.12 -3.43 -19.52
CA PRO A 111 11.85 -2.77 -19.27
C PRO A 111 11.29 -2.07 -20.52
N ASP A 112 12.11 -1.77 -21.53
CA ASP A 112 11.66 -1.10 -22.74
C ASP A 112 10.65 -1.92 -23.54
N TYR A 113 10.68 -3.25 -23.45
CA TYR A 113 9.64 -4.10 -23.98
C TYR A 113 8.25 -3.68 -23.53
N PHE A 114 8.09 -3.38 -22.23
CA PHE A 114 6.81 -3.02 -21.62
C PHE A 114 6.37 -1.59 -21.93
N TYR A 115 7.31 -0.64 -22.02
CA TYR A 115 7.00 0.80 -22.11
C TYR A 115 7.06 1.36 -23.53
N ASN A 116 7.90 0.79 -24.40
CA ASN A 116 8.17 1.30 -25.75
C ASN A 116 8.08 0.21 -26.85
N GLY A 117 8.20 -1.07 -26.47
CA GLY A 117 8.28 -2.18 -27.39
C GLY A 117 6.93 -2.84 -27.65
N LYS A 118 6.99 -4.10 -28.10
CA LYS A 118 5.83 -4.93 -28.43
C LYS A 118 4.87 -5.09 -27.24
N GLY A 119 5.38 -5.09 -26.03
CA GLY A 119 4.56 -5.12 -24.82
C GLY A 119 3.66 -3.89 -24.70
N ALA A 120 4.19 -2.69 -24.99
CA ALA A 120 3.39 -1.48 -25.01
C ALA A 120 2.27 -1.55 -26.08
N GLU A 121 2.57 -2.09 -27.28
CA GLU A 121 1.56 -2.30 -28.32
C GLU A 121 0.44 -3.24 -27.86
N LEU A 122 0.78 -4.35 -27.19
CA LEU A 122 -0.20 -5.28 -26.64
C LEU A 122 -1.09 -4.64 -25.56
N ILE A 123 -0.50 -3.85 -24.67
CA ILE A 123 -1.25 -3.11 -23.63
C ILE A 123 -2.23 -2.12 -24.30
N LEU A 124 -1.75 -1.36 -25.27
CA LEU A 124 -2.54 -0.33 -25.94
C LEU A 124 -3.68 -0.94 -26.77
N SER A 125 -3.41 -1.96 -27.56
CA SER A 125 -4.43 -2.62 -28.38
C SER A 125 -5.57 -3.20 -27.57
N GLN A 126 -5.30 -3.64 -26.34
CA GLN A 126 -6.32 -4.14 -25.42
C GLN A 126 -6.98 -3.03 -24.60
N SER A 127 -6.40 -1.81 -24.59
CA SER A 127 -6.91 -0.65 -23.84
C SER A 127 -7.63 0.39 -24.72
N GLU A 128 -7.56 0.30 -26.03
CA GLU A 128 -8.03 1.32 -27.01
C GLU A 128 -9.49 1.72 -26.86
N SER A 129 -10.36 0.82 -26.41
CA SER A 129 -11.77 1.14 -26.18
C SER A 129 -12.05 1.47 -24.71
N GLY A 130 -12.05 2.77 -24.34
CA GLY A 130 -12.51 3.25 -23.04
C GLY A 130 -11.42 3.43 -21.96
N GLY A 131 -10.12 3.35 -22.29
CA GLY A 131 -9.02 3.59 -21.37
C GLY A 131 -8.33 4.94 -21.56
N PHE A 132 -7.60 5.40 -20.55
CA PHE A 132 -6.79 6.62 -20.59
C PHE A 132 -5.32 6.36 -20.91
N LEU A 133 -4.88 5.10 -20.89
CA LEU A 133 -3.54 4.72 -21.25
C LEU A 133 -3.29 4.97 -22.74
N ASN A 134 -2.18 5.62 -23.06
CA ASN A 134 -1.75 5.86 -24.43
C ASN A 134 -0.24 5.69 -24.56
N ALA A 135 0.26 5.57 -25.78
CA ALA A 135 1.67 5.32 -26.09
C ALA A 135 2.57 6.41 -25.48
N GLN A 136 2.15 7.68 -25.52
CA GLN A 136 2.95 8.77 -24.98
C GLN A 136 3.07 8.69 -23.45
N ALA A 137 2.01 8.28 -22.74
CA ALA A 137 2.01 8.12 -21.30
C ALA A 137 2.93 6.98 -20.86
N LEU A 138 2.91 5.85 -21.57
CA LEU A 138 3.81 4.72 -21.31
C LEU A 138 5.27 5.13 -21.58
N ALA A 139 5.57 5.65 -22.77
CA ALA A 139 6.93 6.02 -23.17
C ALA A 139 7.57 7.09 -22.28
N LYS A 140 6.77 8.08 -21.84
CA LYS A 140 7.24 9.17 -20.98
C LYS A 140 7.30 8.81 -19.49
N TYR A 141 6.81 7.62 -19.10
CA TYR A 141 6.89 7.25 -17.70
C TYR A 141 8.35 7.18 -17.23
N ASP A 142 8.63 7.77 -16.09
CA ASP A 142 9.97 7.83 -15.51
C ASP A 142 9.95 7.53 -14.01
N VAL A 143 11.01 6.86 -13.53
CA VAL A 143 11.21 6.58 -12.10
C VAL A 143 11.69 7.84 -11.40
N LYS A 144 11.13 8.16 -10.24
CA LYS A 144 11.56 9.29 -9.44
C LYS A 144 12.25 8.81 -8.17
N LYS A 145 13.54 9.12 -8.06
CA LYS A 145 14.28 8.99 -6.81
C LYS A 145 13.92 10.13 -5.87
N ARG A 146 13.64 9.80 -4.63
CA ARG A 146 13.31 10.78 -3.61
C ARG A 146 14.11 10.52 -2.35
N ARG A 147 14.44 11.58 -1.64
CA ARG A 147 14.95 11.45 -0.28
C ARG A 147 13.80 10.99 0.62
N PRO A 148 14.01 10.01 1.50
CA PRO A 148 12.98 9.57 2.44
C PRO A 148 12.62 10.72 3.40
N VAL A 149 11.38 10.72 3.86
CA VAL A 149 11.02 11.48 5.05
C VAL A 149 11.72 10.86 6.25
N GLN A 150 12.20 11.71 7.17
CA GLN A 150 12.92 11.29 8.36
C GLN A 150 12.26 11.86 9.61
N THR A 151 12.09 11.02 10.62
CA THR A 151 11.52 11.42 11.90
C THR A 151 12.32 10.79 13.03
N GLN A 152 12.60 11.58 14.08
CA GLN A 152 13.24 11.09 15.29
C GLN A 152 12.17 10.58 16.27
N TYR A 153 12.36 9.36 16.76
CA TYR A 153 11.47 8.74 17.74
C TYR A 153 12.25 7.87 18.71
N LEU A 154 12.25 8.19 19.99
CA LEU A 154 12.95 7.45 21.07
C LEU A 154 14.42 7.13 20.77
N GLY A 155 15.16 8.11 20.22
CA GLY A 155 16.58 7.94 19.87
C GLY A 155 16.82 7.17 18.56
N LYS A 156 15.77 6.81 17.82
CA LYS A 156 15.85 6.14 16.52
C LYS A 156 15.48 7.09 15.41
N THR A 157 16.03 6.83 14.22
CA THR A 157 15.65 7.54 12.98
C THR A 157 14.73 6.64 12.16
N ILE A 158 13.53 7.12 11.88
CA ILE A 158 12.53 6.45 11.06
C ILE A 158 12.60 7.03 9.66
N TYR A 159 12.82 6.19 8.67
CA TYR A 159 12.81 6.52 7.25
C TYR A 159 11.56 5.94 6.60
N SER A 160 10.82 6.76 5.86
CA SER A 160 9.69 6.29 5.07
C SER A 160 9.57 7.08 3.77
N ASN A 161 8.65 6.71 2.89
CA ASN A 161 8.51 7.37 1.60
C ASN A 161 7.86 8.76 1.74
N PRO A 162 8.36 9.75 0.97
CA PRO A 162 7.85 11.12 0.95
C PRO A 162 6.67 11.29 -0.01
N ALA A 163 6.15 12.50 -0.11
CA ALA A 163 5.19 12.88 -1.14
C ALA A 163 5.63 12.44 -2.57
N PRO A 164 4.67 12.05 -3.45
CA PRO A 164 3.22 12.18 -3.32
C PRO A 164 2.57 11.09 -2.47
N SER A 165 3.30 10.08 -2.00
CA SER A 165 2.76 9.15 -1.01
C SER A 165 2.51 9.88 0.31
N THR A 166 1.35 9.61 0.90
CA THR A 166 0.93 10.27 2.15
C THR A 166 1.30 9.44 3.37
N GLY A 167 1.37 8.10 3.23
CA GLY A 167 1.52 7.18 4.34
C GLY A 167 2.75 7.46 5.21
N GLY A 168 3.94 7.60 4.62
CA GLY A 168 5.17 7.85 5.38
C GLY A 168 5.15 9.17 6.15
N THR A 169 4.63 10.25 5.54
CA THR A 169 4.49 11.55 6.21
C THR A 169 3.51 11.49 7.37
N LEU A 170 2.38 10.78 7.22
CA LEU A 170 1.36 10.65 8.26
C LEU A 170 1.83 9.77 9.43
N ILE A 171 2.56 8.69 9.16
CA ILE A 171 3.22 7.89 10.20
C ILE A 171 4.21 8.75 10.98
N SER A 172 5.04 9.52 10.28
CA SER A 172 6.01 10.44 10.88
C SER A 172 5.33 11.47 11.77
N PHE A 173 4.23 12.05 11.30
CA PHE A 173 3.45 13.00 12.09
C PHE A 173 2.82 12.36 13.33
N PHE A 174 2.18 11.21 13.18
CA PHE A 174 1.58 10.46 14.28
C PHE A 174 2.61 10.16 15.40
N LEU A 175 3.78 9.64 15.02
CA LEU A 175 4.84 9.32 15.97
C LEU A 175 5.42 10.58 16.64
N ALA A 176 5.59 11.66 15.89
CA ALA A 176 6.02 12.95 16.46
C ALA A 176 4.98 13.52 17.45
N LEU A 177 3.69 13.38 17.15
CA LEU A 177 2.59 13.80 18.00
C LEU A 177 2.61 13.03 19.33
N ILE A 178 2.66 11.71 19.28
CA ILE A 178 2.76 10.85 20.47
C ILE A 178 4.02 11.20 21.29
N HIS A 179 5.17 11.28 20.65
CA HIS A 179 6.44 11.53 21.33
C HIS A 179 6.48 12.88 22.05
N GLN A 180 6.02 13.94 21.39
CA GLN A 180 6.06 15.29 21.97
C GLN A 180 4.93 15.57 22.97
N SER A 181 3.85 14.80 22.95
CA SER A 181 2.76 14.95 23.93
C SER A 181 3.12 14.38 25.29
N ASN A 182 3.98 13.36 25.33
CA ASN A 182 4.34 12.60 26.52
C ASN A 182 3.12 11.99 27.25
N LEU A 183 2.06 11.65 26.50
CA LEU A 183 0.87 10.99 27.02
C LEU A 183 1.06 9.46 27.01
N ASN A 184 0.28 8.77 27.82
CA ASN A 184 0.28 7.31 27.87
C ASN A 184 -0.32 6.69 26.59
N MET A 185 -0.10 5.39 26.39
CA MET A 185 -0.56 4.61 25.24
C MET A 185 -1.94 3.98 25.49
N SER A 186 -2.91 4.76 25.99
CA SER A 186 -4.29 4.30 26.07
C SER A 186 -4.93 4.21 24.68
N ILE A 187 -5.95 3.38 24.56
CA ILE A 187 -6.75 3.26 23.32
C ILE A 187 -7.29 4.62 22.89
N GLU A 188 -7.78 5.41 23.86
CA GLU A 188 -8.26 6.78 23.64
C GLU A 188 -7.18 7.66 23.01
N ASN A 189 -5.98 7.69 23.59
CA ASN A 189 -4.90 8.53 23.07
C ASN A 189 -4.41 8.07 21.69
N ILE A 190 -4.37 6.77 21.43
CA ILE A 190 -4.04 6.25 20.11
C ILE A 190 -5.12 6.65 19.09
N ALA A 191 -6.40 6.51 19.45
CA ALA A 191 -7.52 6.91 18.58
C ALA A 191 -7.53 8.43 18.34
N LEU A 192 -7.31 9.24 19.37
CA LEU A 192 -7.19 10.70 19.24
C LEU A 192 -6.02 11.09 18.33
N ALA A 193 -4.87 10.45 18.48
CA ALA A 193 -3.73 10.69 17.59
C ALA A 193 -4.03 10.32 16.12
N MET A 194 -4.78 9.24 15.89
CA MET A 194 -5.27 8.88 14.54
C MET A 194 -6.20 9.94 13.98
N ASN A 195 -7.16 10.42 14.80
CA ASN A 195 -8.07 11.47 14.39
C ASN A 195 -7.34 12.77 14.02
N LEU A 196 -6.41 13.21 14.86
CA LEU A 196 -5.60 14.41 14.60
C LEU A 196 -4.69 14.25 13.37
N THR A 197 -4.23 13.02 13.11
CA THR A 197 -3.48 12.70 11.88
C THR A 197 -4.37 12.78 10.63
N SER A 198 -5.62 12.39 10.72
CA SER A 198 -6.60 12.58 9.63
C SER A 198 -6.91 14.07 9.44
N GLN A 199 -7.12 14.84 10.52
CA GLN A 199 -7.34 16.30 10.41
C GLN A 199 -6.19 17.01 9.72
N VAL A 200 -4.92 16.71 10.07
CA VAL A 200 -3.78 17.34 9.43
C VAL A 200 -3.68 16.98 7.95
N ARG A 201 -4.01 15.76 7.58
CA ARG A 201 -4.08 15.34 6.16
C ARG A 201 -5.05 16.21 5.36
N HIS A 202 -6.24 16.47 5.90
CA HIS A 202 -7.25 17.30 5.23
C HIS A 202 -6.89 18.78 5.13
N GLN A 203 -6.08 19.29 6.06
CA GLN A 203 -5.66 20.70 6.06
C GLN A 203 -4.57 20.99 5.01
N PHE A 204 -3.84 19.98 4.57
CA PHE A 204 -2.73 20.16 3.64
C PHE A 204 -3.03 19.51 2.30
N GLU A 205 -2.94 20.29 1.23
CA GLU A 205 -2.97 19.72 -0.13
C GLU A 205 -1.71 18.88 -0.39
N GLN A 206 -1.79 17.94 -1.32
CA GLN A 206 -0.70 17.00 -1.63
C GLN A 206 0.66 17.65 -1.89
N ARG A 207 0.69 18.88 -2.42
CA ARG A 207 1.94 19.62 -2.69
C ARG A 207 2.59 20.21 -1.44
N SER A 208 1.88 20.25 -0.34
CA SER A 208 2.34 20.84 0.93
C SER A 208 2.48 19.81 2.06
N LEU A 209 2.47 18.51 1.75
CA LEU A 209 2.62 17.45 2.75
C LEU A 209 3.88 17.58 3.60
N GLU A 210 4.96 18.15 3.06
CA GLU A 210 6.19 18.42 3.82
C GLU A 210 5.94 19.37 4.98
N ASN A 211 4.97 20.30 4.86
CA ASN A 211 4.62 21.23 5.91
C ASN A 211 3.91 20.59 7.11
N ILE A 212 3.36 19.40 6.94
CA ILE A 212 2.76 18.62 8.03
C ILE A 212 3.77 18.40 9.14
N LEU A 213 5.01 18.12 8.80
CA LEU A 213 6.10 17.85 9.77
C LEU A 213 6.80 19.13 10.27
N SER A 214 6.32 20.31 9.90
CA SER A 214 6.88 21.56 10.42
C SER A 214 6.66 21.66 11.93
N GLN A 215 7.63 22.27 12.64
CA GLN A 215 7.54 22.50 14.08
C GLN A 215 6.25 23.24 14.49
N LYS A 216 5.79 24.18 13.64
CA LYS A 216 4.54 24.92 13.88
C LYS A 216 3.34 23.99 13.84
N SER A 217 3.24 23.14 12.81
CA SER A 217 2.16 22.17 12.67
C SER A 217 2.14 21.21 13.87
N ILE A 218 3.26 20.57 14.14
CA ILE A 218 3.37 19.60 15.25
C ILE A 218 2.97 20.26 16.59
N LYS A 219 3.50 21.44 16.93
CA LYS A 219 3.15 22.13 18.17
C LYS A 219 1.66 22.43 18.29
N THR A 220 1.02 22.86 17.20
CA THR A 220 -0.42 23.13 17.16
C THR A 220 -1.21 21.86 17.49
N PHE A 221 -0.87 20.74 16.89
CA PHE A 221 -1.59 19.48 17.10
C PHE A 221 -1.23 18.81 18.42
N VAL A 222 -0.02 19.00 18.95
CA VAL A 222 0.33 18.57 20.32
C VAL A 222 -0.53 19.31 21.36
N SER A 223 -0.81 20.60 21.16
CA SER A 223 -1.74 21.34 22.03
C SER A 223 -3.16 20.77 21.96
N LYS A 224 -3.66 20.51 20.75
CA LYS A 224 -4.97 19.84 20.58
C LYS A 224 -5.01 18.47 21.27
N PHE A 225 -3.97 17.68 21.09
CA PHE A 225 -3.85 16.35 21.68
C PHE A 225 -3.89 16.40 23.20
N LYS A 226 -3.12 17.30 23.83
CA LYS A 226 -3.11 17.49 25.29
C LYS A 226 -4.44 17.98 25.87
N ASN A 227 -5.19 18.71 25.07
CA ASN A 227 -6.50 19.24 25.46
C ASN A 227 -7.66 18.29 25.11
N HIS A 228 -7.37 17.09 24.59
CA HIS A 228 -8.38 16.13 24.11
C HIS A 228 -9.37 16.76 23.11
N ASP A 229 -8.85 17.65 22.24
CA ASP A 229 -9.63 18.30 21.20
C ASP A 229 -9.81 17.36 20.01
N TRP A 230 -10.90 16.61 20.03
CA TRP A 230 -11.20 15.61 19.00
C TRP A 230 -11.50 16.24 17.63
N GLY A 231 -12.24 17.33 17.56
CA GLY A 231 -12.64 17.98 16.31
C GLY A 231 -12.85 16.99 15.17
N PHE A 232 -14.09 16.60 14.88
CA PHE A 232 -14.36 15.56 13.88
C PHE A 232 -14.15 16.06 12.47
N THR A 233 -13.51 15.24 11.65
CA THR A 233 -13.43 15.40 10.20
C THR A 233 -14.61 14.69 9.54
N LYS A 234 -14.93 15.06 8.30
CA LYS A 234 -15.89 14.29 7.49
C LYS A 234 -15.42 12.84 7.38
N PRO A 235 -16.34 11.86 7.33
CA PRO A 235 -15.97 10.47 7.09
C PRO A 235 -15.05 10.37 5.87
N GLU A 236 -13.92 9.71 6.03
CA GLU A 236 -13.12 9.26 4.89
C GLU A 236 -13.81 8.05 4.29
N VAL A 237 -13.65 7.85 2.99
CA VAL A 237 -14.16 6.66 2.33
C VAL A 237 -13.36 5.45 2.78
N TYR A 238 -14.06 4.40 3.14
CA TYR A 238 -13.46 3.15 3.62
C TYR A 238 -12.75 2.42 2.46
N GLY A 239 -11.42 2.51 2.40
CA GLY A 239 -10.60 1.74 1.47
C GLY A 239 -10.01 0.50 2.14
N ARG A 240 -10.32 -0.70 1.61
CA ARG A 240 -9.64 -1.95 1.92
C ARG A 240 -8.90 -2.38 0.66
N GLY A 241 -7.70 -1.79 0.41
CA GLY A 241 -6.88 -2.12 -0.76
C GLY A 241 -5.94 -3.30 -0.50
N GLU A 242 -5.74 -4.16 -1.50
CA GLU A 242 -4.71 -5.19 -1.46
C GLU A 242 -3.35 -4.59 -1.82
N THR A 243 -2.38 -4.86 -0.99
CA THR A 243 -1.02 -4.33 -1.11
C THR A 243 -0.05 -5.39 -0.64
N THR A 244 1.06 -5.57 -1.36
CA THR A 244 2.11 -6.50 -0.98
C THR A 244 3.32 -5.76 -0.43
N HIS A 245 3.86 -6.26 0.67
CA HIS A 245 5.07 -5.72 1.28
C HIS A 245 6.14 -6.80 1.48
N VAL A 246 7.40 -6.42 1.27
CA VAL A 246 8.57 -7.28 1.51
C VAL A 246 9.61 -6.49 2.31
N SER A 247 10.05 -7.06 3.44
CA SER A 247 11.16 -6.57 4.25
C SER A 247 12.35 -7.51 4.11
N ILE A 248 13.53 -6.98 3.80
CA ILE A 248 14.75 -7.77 3.62
C ILE A 248 15.87 -7.11 4.40
N LEU A 249 16.61 -7.93 5.14
CA LEU A 249 17.87 -7.57 5.79
C LEU A 249 18.90 -8.64 5.44
N ASP A 250 20.01 -8.23 4.84
CA ASP A 250 21.08 -9.16 4.50
C ASP A 250 22.16 -9.23 5.61
N LYS A 251 23.08 -10.17 5.47
CA LYS A 251 24.18 -10.37 6.43
C LYS A 251 25.18 -9.20 6.49
N ALA A 252 25.20 -8.35 5.46
CA ALA A 252 26.05 -7.16 5.41
C ALA A 252 25.38 -5.93 6.07
N GLY A 253 24.13 -6.07 6.54
CA GLY A 253 23.36 -4.99 7.14
C GLY A 253 22.64 -4.12 6.11
N ASN A 254 22.58 -4.52 4.84
CA ASN A 254 21.76 -3.83 3.85
C ASN A 254 20.28 -4.12 4.11
N ALA A 255 19.49 -3.08 4.14
CA ALA A 255 18.05 -3.16 4.40
C ALA A 255 17.24 -2.70 3.19
N ALA A 256 16.21 -3.47 2.82
CA ALA A 256 15.24 -3.08 1.80
C ALA A 256 13.82 -3.24 2.34
N SER A 257 13.01 -2.21 2.15
CA SER A 257 11.58 -2.17 2.48
C SER A 257 10.84 -1.82 1.20
N LEU A 258 10.10 -2.77 0.64
CA LEU A 258 9.41 -2.62 -0.64
C LEU A 258 7.92 -2.85 -0.47
N THR A 259 7.12 -1.86 -0.84
CA THR A 259 5.67 -1.98 -0.91
C THR A 259 5.21 -1.74 -2.34
N THR A 260 4.43 -2.67 -2.88
CA THR A 260 3.83 -2.56 -4.21
C THR A 260 2.33 -2.81 -4.14
N THR A 261 1.59 -2.19 -5.06
CA THR A 261 0.16 -2.37 -5.17
C THR A 261 -0.30 -2.18 -6.62
N ASN A 262 -1.36 -2.83 -6.99
CA ASN A 262 -2.13 -2.58 -8.21
C ASN A 262 -3.59 -2.20 -7.87
N GLY A 263 -3.84 -1.76 -6.63
CA GLY A 263 -5.18 -1.67 -6.06
C GLY A 263 -5.78 -3.06 -5.96
N GLU A 264 -7.05 -3.18 -6.34
CA GLU A 264 -7.72 -4.50 -6.47
C GLU A 264 -7.54 -5.11 -7.87
N GLY A 265 -6.88 -4.38 -8.75
CA GLY A 265 -6.74 -4.73 -10.17
C GLY A 265 -7.88 -4.23 -11.03
N SER A 266 -7.57 -3.96 -12.29
CA SER A 266 -8.54 -3.43 -13.26
C SER A 266 -9.55 -4.48 -13.76
N GLY A 267 -9.35 -5.75 -13.44
CA GLY A 267 -10.09 -6.85 -14.05
C GLY A 267 -9.65 -7.20 -15.48
N HIS A 268 -8.55 -6.60 -15.96
CA HIS A 268 -7.98 -6.88 -17.27
C HIS A 268 -6.57 -7.44 -17.19
N VAL A 269 -6.42 -8.70 -17.57
CA VAL A 269 -5.11 -9.36 -17.76
C VAL A 269 -4.67 -9.20 -19.20
N ILE A 270 -3.46 -8.71 -19.41
CA ILE A 270 -2.91 -8.55 -20.76
C ILE A 270 -2.55 -9.92 -21.33
N ARG A 271 -3.20 -10.25 -22.46
CA ARG A 271 -2.97 -11.51 -23.18
C ARG A 271 -1.52 -11.64 -23.58
N GLY A 272 -0.93 -12.80 -23.32
CA GLY A 272 0.47 -13.10 -23.62
C GLY A 272 1.48 -12.49 -22.65
N MET A 273 1.01 -11.82 -21.58
CA MET A 273 1.85 -11.38 -20.46
C MET A 273 1.40 -11.94 -19.11
N GLY A 274 0.15 -12.39 -19.00
CA GLY A 274 -0.40 -12.85 -17.72
C GLY A 274 -0.40 -11.77 -16.62
N VAL A 275 -0.32 -10.49 -16.96
CA VAL A 275 -0.26 -9.35 -16.03
C VAL A 275 -1.60 -8.66 -15.96
N MET A 276 -2.19 -8.61 -14.77
CA MET A 276 -3.34 -7.76 -14.51
C MET A 276 -2.87 -6.33 -14.23
N LEU A 277 -3.45 -5.37 -14.95
CA LEU A 277 -3.16 -3.96 -14.74
C LEU A 277 -3.92 -3.43 -13.51
N ASN A 278 -3.40 -2.32 -12.96
CA ASN A 278 -3.96 -1.68 -11.77
C ASN A 278 -5.31 -1.00 -12.03
N ASN A 279 -6.05 -0.69 -10.93
CA ASN A 279 -7.26 0.15 -10.96
C ASN A 279 -7.07 1.48 -10.21
N MET A 280 -5.87 2.01 -10.10
CA MET A 280 -5.53 3.17 -9.28
C MET A 280 -6.34 4.45 -9.58
N LEU A 281 -6.82 4.64 -10.81
CA LEU A 281 -7.72 5.77 -11.14
C LEU A 281 -9.16 5.50 -10.70
N GLY A 282 -9.47 4.28 -10.29
CA GLY A 282 -10.78 3.86 -9.80
C GLY A 282 -10.85 3.69 -8.27
N GLU A 283 -9.77 3.97 -7.55
CA GLU A 283 -9.70 3.93 -6.10
C GLU A 283 -10.15 5.26 -5.49
N GLU A 284 -11.19 5.24 -4.69
CA GLU A 284 -11.81 6.45 -4.15
C GLU A 284 -10.87 7.23 -3.22
N ASP A 285 -10.13 6.55 -2.37
CA ASP A 285 -9.16 7.15 -1.44
C ASP A 285 -7.95 7.79 -2.15
N LEU A 286 -7.67 7.40 -3.39
CA LEU A 286 -6.66 8.02 -4.24
C LEU A 286 -7.21 9.17 -5.07
N ASN A 287 -8.52 9.34 -5.13
CA ASN A 287 -9.22 10.34 -5.92
C ASN A 287 -10.07 11.28 -5.03
N PRO A 288 -9.49 11.98 -4.04
CA PRO A 288 -10.23 12.75 -3.02
C PRO A 288 -11.04 13.92 -3.58
N LYS A 289 -10.80 14.32 -4.83
CA LYS A 289 -11.55 15.36 -5.55
C LYS A 289 -12.61 14.78 -6.50
N GLY A 290 -12.73 13.45 -6.55
CA GLY A 290 -13.55 12.72 -7.51
C GLY A 290 -12.73 12.09 -8.63
N PHE A 291 -13.34 11.11 -9.31
CA PHE A 291 -12.68 10.35 -10.37
C PHE A 291 -12.41 11.23 -11.60
N HIS A 292 -11.30 10.94 -12.27
CA HIS A 292 -10.84 11.59 -13.52
C HIS A 292 -10.56 13.11 -13.42
N LEU A 293 -10.41 13.64 -12.20
CA LEU A 293 -10.09 15.05 -11.95
C LEU A 293 -8.59 15.33 -11.78
N TRP A 294 -7.74 14.34 -11.95
CA TRP A 294 -6.29 14.52 -11.91
C TRP A 294 -5.79 15.37 -13.08
N ASN A 295 -4.86 16.27 -12.78
CA ASN A 295 -4.12 16.97 -13.84
C ASN A 295 -3.36 15.95 -14.68
N LYS A 296 -3.32 16.14 -16.00
CA LYS A 296 -2.51 15.32 -16.90
C LYS A 296 -1.05 15.28 -16.42
N GLN A 297 -0.42 14.12 -16.52
CA GLN A 297 0.97 13.86 -16.11
C GLN A 297 1.26 14.02 -14.61
N SER A 298 0.25 14.14 -13.75
CA SER A 298 0.45 14.08 -12.31
C SER A 298 0.69 12.64 -11.83
N ARG A 299 1.44 12.53 -10.74
CA ARG A 299 1.59 11.26 -10.02
C ARG A 299 0.48 11.13 -9.00
N ILE A 300 -0.16 9.99 -9.04
CA ILE A 300 -1.20 9.64 -8.08
C ILE A 300 -0.54 9.44 -6.70
N PRO A 301 -1.16 9.87 -5.60
CA PRO A 301 -0.70 9.55 -4.26
C PRO A 301 -0.94 8.07 -3.94
N SER A 302 -0.41 7.62 -2.84
CA SER A 302 -0.75 6.32 -2.26
C SER A 302 -0.57 6.36 -0.75
N MET A 303 -1.17 5.40 -0.04
CA MET A 303 -0.93 5.19 1.39
C MET A 303 0.25 4.26 1.67
N ILE A 304 0.83 3.63 0.66
CA ILE A 304 1.98 2.74 0.88
C ILE A 304 3.07 3.46 1.65
N ALA A 305 3.63 2.77 2.64
CA ALA A 305 4.62 3.34 3.55
C ALA A 305 5.70 2.33 3.91
N PRO A 306 6.54 1.91 2.95
CA PRO A 306 7.70 1.12 3.30
C PRO A 306 8.56 1.91 4.29
N THR A 307 8.87 1.30 5.43
CA THR A 307 9.49 1.99 6.56
C THR A 307 10.71 1.21 7.05
N ILE A 308 11.79 1.94 7.36
CA ILE A 308 12.98 1.42 8.00
C ILE A 308 13.24 2.26 9.25
N VAL A 309 13.39 1.61 10.40
CA VAL A 309 13.85 2.25 11.63
C VAL A 309 15.31 1.89 11.84
N ALA A 310 16.15 2.89 12.02
CA ALA A 310 17.58 2.73 12.24
C ALA A 310 17.99 3.29 13.60
N GLY A 311 18.84 2.54 14.29
CA GLY A 311 19.59 2.94 15.47
C GLY A 311 21.02 3.36 15.12
N GLU A 312 21.86 3.46 16.13
CA GLU A 312 23.27 3.83 15.96
C GLU A 312 24.05 2.80 15.14
N SER A 313 23.72 1.51 15.25
CA SER A 313 24.41 0.42 14.57
C SER A 313 23.83 0.07 13.19
N GLY A 314 22.82 0.75 12.72
CA GLY A 314 22.17 0.50 11.43
C GLY A 314 20.68 0.17 11.54
N PRO A 315 20.10 -0.51 10.51
CA PRO A 315 18.69 -0.90 10.51
C PRO A 315 18.35 -1.85 11.66
N GLU A 316 17.28 -1.54 12.39
CA GLU A 316 16.78 -2.36 13.50
C GLU A 316 15.40 -2.97 13.21
N LEU A 317 14.56 -2.23 12.48
CA LEU A 317 13.22 -2.68 12.14
C LEU A 317 12.90 -2.29 10.70
N ILE A 318 12.47 -3.25 9.89
CA ILE A 318 12.07 -3.05 8.50
C ILE A 318 10.65 -3.54 8.38
N LEU A 319 9.72 -2.67 8.00
CA LEU A 319 8.30 -2.99 8.03
C LEU A 319 7.49 -2.25 6.98
N GLY A 320 6.32 -2.76 6.73
CA GLY A 320 5.27 -2.18 5.91
C GLY A 320 3.98 -2.96 6.11
N SER A 321 2.94 -2.55 5.41
CA SER A 321 1.61 -3.17 5.53
C SER A 321 0.83 -3.01 4.23
N GLY A 322 -0.21 -3.80 4.06
CA GLY A 322 -1.32 -3.60 3.15
C GLY A 322 -2.54 -3.04 3.87
N GLY A 323 -3.61 -2.69 3.12
CA GLY A 323 -4.90 -2.28 3.69
C GLY A 323 -5.22 -0.80 3.59
N SER A 324 -4.83 -0.11 2.51
CA SER A 324 -5.17 1.30 2.23
C SER A 324 -4.89 2.22 3.43
N ASN A 325 -5.89 2.94 3.93
CA ASN A 325 -5.76 3.88 5.06
C ASN A 325 -5.28 3.20 6.36
N ARG A 326 -5.50 1.88 6.52
CA ARG A 326 -5.04 1.10 7.69
C ARG A 326 -3.54 0.90 7.74
N ILE A 327 -2.82 1.05 6.62
CA ILE A 327 -1.35 0.93 6.54
C ILE A 327 -0.69 1.81 7.60
N ARG A 328 -1.11 3.07 7.70
CA ARG A 328 -0.54 4.03 8.66
C ARG A 328 -0.75 3.60 10.12
N SER A 329 -1.95 3.12 10.45
CA SER A 329 -2.29 2.68 11.81
C SER A 329 -1.55 1.41 12.21
N ALA A 330 -1.46 0.43 11.30
CA ALA A 330 -0.77 -0.81 11.54
C ALA A 330 0.74 -0.58 11.80
N ILE A 331 1.41 0.14 10.89
CA ILE A 331 2.84 0.44 11.03
C ILE A 331 3.12 1.24 12.29
N SER A 332 2.32 2.29 12.56
CA SER A 332 2.51 3.13 13.75
C SER A 332 2.38 2.35 15.05
N GLN A 333 1.35 1.49 15.18
CA GLN A 333 1.14 0.70 16.40
C GLN A 333 2.23 -0.34 16.60
N VAL A 334 2.71 -1.00 15.56
CA VAL A 334 3.86 -1.91 15.67
C VAL A 334 5.11 -1.18 16.17
N ILE A 335 5.39 0.02 15.66
CA ILE A 335 6.52 0.84 16.13
C ILE A 335 6.34 1.22 17.61
N LEU A 336 5.13 1.61 18.02
CA LEU A 336 4.83 1.93 19.40
C LEU A 336 5.00 0.71 20.33
N ASN A 337 4.45 -0.44 19.94
CA ASN A 337 4.56 -1.68 20.70
C ASN A 337 6.02 -2.10 20.90
N TYR A 338 6.80 -2.05 19.83
CA TYR A 338 8.20 -2.48 19.86
C TYR A 338 9.09 -1.54 20.67
N TYR A 339 9.04 -0.21 20.40
CA TYR A 339 9.97 0.73 21.02
C TYR A 339 9.48 1.33 22.34
N GLN A 340 8.19 1.67 22.43
CA GLN A 340 7.66 2.34 23.65
C GLN A 340 7.19 1.33 24.68
N GLN A 341 6.50 0.26 24.25
CA GLN A 341 6.05 -0.78 25.17
C GLN A 341 7.10 -1.90 25.37
N ARG A 342 8.20 -1.88 24.59
CA ARG A 342 9.31 -2.86 24.66
C ARG A 342 8.86 -4.29 24.49
N MET A 343 7.86 -4.52 23.66
CA MET A 343 7.44 -5.86 23.28
C MET A 343 8.47 -6.49 22.33
N ASP A 344 8.58 -7.81 22.32
CA ASP A 344 9.30 -8.52 21.27
C ASP A 344 8.61 -8.32 19.90
N LEU A 345 9.29 -8.69 18.81
CA LEU A 345 8.80 -8.43 17.46
C LEU A 345 7.50 -9.17 17.15
N GLU A 346 7.39 -10.43 17.53
CA GLU A 346 6.21 -11.25 17.28
C GLU A 346 5.00 -10.70 18.04
N SER A 347 5.16 -10.41 19.33
CA SER A 347 4.14 -9.77 20.17
C SER A 347 3.74 -8.39 19.63
N SER A 348 4.71 -7.59 19.16
CA SER A 348 4.42 -6.27 18.58
C SER A 348 3.53 -6.32 17.35
N ILE A 349 3.69 -7.36 16.53
CA ILE A 349 2.91 -7.57 15.30
C ILE A 349 1.56 -8.21 15.61
N SER A 350 1.52 -9.17 16.55
CA SER A 350 0.34 -9.97 16.87
C SER A 350 -0.64 -9.25 17.82
N GLN A 351 -0.17 -8.19 18.50
CA GLN A 351 -1.04 -7.38 19.38
C GLN A 351 -2.23 -6.84 18.61
N PRO A 352 -3.46 -7.04 19.11
CA PRO A 352 -4.66 -6.46 18.50
C PRO A 352 -4.54 -4.96 18.31
N ARG A 353 -5.00 -4.49 17.14
CA ARG A 353 -4.88 -3.08 16.73
C ARG A 353 -6.24 -2.41 16.65
N ILE A 354 -6.20 -1.09 16.74
CA ILE A 354 -7.34 -0.23 16.46
C ILE A 354 -7.08 0.58 15.19
N HIS A 355 -8.17 1.02 14.55
CA HIS A 355 -8.12 1.96 13.44
C HIS A 355 -9.31 2.90 13.52
N LEU A 356 -9.04 4.20 13.63
CA LEU A 356 -10.07 5.22 13.58
C LEU A 356 -10.11 5.84 12.19
N GLU A 357 -11.31 5.82 11.59
CA GLU A 357 -11.60 6.46 10.31
C GLU A 357 -12.93 7.22 10.38
N GLY A 358 -12.87 8.54 10.20
CA GLY A 358 -14.02 9.40 10.45
C GLY A 358 -14.49 9.29 11.90
N SER A 359 -15.73 8.85 12.09
CA SER A 359 -16.32 8.58 13.41
C SER A 359 -16.36 7.09 13.76
N SER A 360 -15.75 6.21 12.99
CA SER A 360 -15.80 4.75 13.24
C SER A 360 -14.48 4.23 13.78
N LEU A 361 -14.49 3.68 14.99
CA LEU A 361 -13.35 3.02 15.61
C LEU A 361 -13.44 1.50 15.39
N HIS A 362 -12.62 1.00 14.49
CA HIS A 362 -12.50 -0.43 14.25
C HIS A 362 -11.51 -1.05 15.23
N CYS A 363 -11.93 -2.10 15.92
CA CYS A 363 -11.13 -2.84 16.89
C CYS A 363 -10.92 -4.28 16.41
N GLU A 364 -9.67 -4.76 16.42
CA GLU A 364 -9.40 -6.18 16.23
C GLU A 364 -9.85 -6.99 17.47
N PRO A 365 -10.22 -8.28 17.29
CA PRO A 365 -10.60 -9.14 18.42
C PRO A 365 -9.52 -9.16 19.51
N GLY A 366 -9.93 -9.04 20.78
CA GLY A 366 -9.02 -8.97 21.92
C GLY A 366 -8.80 -7.56 22.48
N ILE A 367 -9.30 -6.51 21.83
CA ILE A 367 -9.33 -5.16 22.39
C ILE A 367 -10.42 -5.07 23.46
N GLU A 368 -10.03 -4.84 24.71
CA GLU A 368 -10.96 -4.53 25.81
C GLU A 368 -11.13 -3.03 25.94
N LEU A 369 -12.29 -2.52 25.60
CA LEU A 369 -12.65 -1.11 25.79
C LEU A 369 -13.11 -0.89 27.24
N ARG A 370 -12.16 -0.81 28.17
CA ARG A 370 -12.46 -0.52 29.59
C ARG A 370 -12.92 0.93 29.83
N ALA A 371 -12.75 1.80 28.86
CA ALA A 371 -12.99 3.24 28.97
C ALA A 371 -13.90 3.75 27.83
N LYS A 372 -15.12 3.18 27.69
CA LYS A 372 -16.16 3.82 26.86
C LYS A 372 -16.42 5.28 27.29
N GLU A 373 -16.06 5.65 28.53
CA GLU A 373 -16.31 6.97 29.10
C GLU A 373 -15.38 8.06 28.57
N SER A 374 -14.21 7.69 28.03
CA SER A 374 -13.21 8.65 27.54
C SER A 374 -13.23 8.87 26.02
N ILE A 375 -13.91 7.98 25.27
CA ILE A 375 -14.08 8.13 23.83
C ILE A 375 -15.39 8.88 23.59
N PRO A 376 -15.38 9.97 22.78
CA PRO A 376 -16.60 10.71 22.47
C PRO A 376 -17.74 9.83 21.97
N SER A 377 -18.97 10.17 22.39
CA SER A 377 -20.19 9.43 22.01
C SER A 377 -20.47 9.42 20.50
N GLU A 378 -19.88 10.38 19.79
CA GLU A 378 -19.95 10.50 18.32
C GLU A 378 -19.11 9.45 17.61
N ILE A 379 -18.25 8.72 18.33
CA ILE A 379 -17.45 7.62 17.76
C ILE A 379 -18.21 6.30 17.92
N GLU A 380 -18.54 5.69 16.79
CA GLU A 380 -19.09 4.35 16.69
C GLU A 380 -17.95 3.31 16.83
N ILE A 381 -18.21 2.24 17.60
CA ILE A 381 -17.22 1.21 17.91
C ILE A 381 -17.71 -0.14 17.39
#